data_698c5d7e7522200c972e2eabd49a9825
#
_entry.id   698c5d7e7522200c972e2eabd49a9825
#
_cell.length_a   1.000
_cell.length_b   1.000
_cell.length_c   1.000
_cell.angle_alpha   90.00
_cell.angle_beta   90.00
_cell.angle_gamma   90.00
#
_symmetry.space_group_name_H-M   'P 1'
#
loop_
_entity.id
_entity.type
_entity.pdbx_description
1 polymer ?
#
loop_
_entity_poly.entity_id
_entity_poly.type
_entity_poly.pdbx_seq_one_letter_code
_entity_poly.pdbx_strand_id
1 'polypeptide(L)'
;MRSAEDVIFRKSFKTSFILLSLAFAYQPEPVSGHGGGLDKNGCHHDRKAGSYHCHRGPKPDRQNRSNEKKPTLQERQLFGRATVTDGDTIRIGKARIRLHGIDAPESQQTCSENGQTWRCGDAATAALKSVIGSQSVSCTKRDTDRYGRVVAECRSGAVNLNVWMVRQGLALAYRRFSTEYVRDEDAARTARRGIWRGKFVRPWNWRKGRR
;
A
#
# COMPACT_ATOMS: atom_id res chain seq x y z
N MET A 1 -64.96 -13.81 5.80
CA MET A 1 -65.71 -13.51 7.02
C MET A 1 -64.72 -12.98 8.05
N ARG A 2 -64.92 -11.69 8.37
CA ARG A 2 -64.61 -10.96 9.63
C ARG A 2 -63.17 -11.05 10.15
N SER A 3 -62.40 -9.90 10.05
CA SER A 3 -62.56 -8.67 10.82
C SER A 3 -62.19 -8.77 12.29
N ALA A 4 -61.23 -8.07 12.74
CA ALA A 4 -61.26 -6.88 13.59
C ALA A 4 -59.90 -6.78 14.30
N GLU A 5 -59.20 -5.70 14.15
CA GLU A 5 -59.23 -4.36 14.81
C GLU A 5 -58.41 -4.29 16.11
N ASP A 6 -57.45 -3.36 16.02
CA ASP A 6 -57.05 -2.34 16.99
C ASP A 6 -56.80 -2.70 18.46
N VAL A 7 -55.62 -2.30 18.94
CA VAL A 7 -55.55 -1.31 20.03
C VAL A 7 -54.18 -0.59 20.05
N ILE A 8 -54.27 0.71 19.80
CA ILE A 8 -53.26 1.72 20.02
C ILE A 8 -53.01 1.91 21.51
N PHE A 9 -51.76 1.83 21.96
CA PHE A 9 -51.38 2.40 23.27
C PHE A 9 -50.19 3.34 23.11
N ARG A 10 -50.53 4.62 22.90
CA ARG A 10 -49.60 5.75 23.05
C ARG A 10 -49.31 5.95 24.53
N LYS A 11 -48.08 5.73 24.97
CA LYS A 11 -47.56 6.33 26.19
C LYS A 11 -46.48 7.36 25.80
N SER A 12 -46.90 8.61 25.93
CA SER A 12 -46.06 9.80 25.90
C SER A 12 -45.16 9.81 27.13
N PHE A 13 -43.86 9.57 26.96
CA PHE A 13 -42.88 9.90 28.01
C PHE A 13 -42.19 11.21 27.62
N LYS A 14 -42.61 12.29 28.29
CA LYS A 14 -41.88 13.55 28.34
C LYS A 14 -40.68 13.34 29.26
N THR A 15 -39.52 13.07 28.73
CA THR A 15 -38.25 13.14 29.46
C THR A 15 -37.58 14.47 29.12
N SER A 16 -37.61 15.33 30.12
CA SER A 16 -36.92 16.63 30.15
C SER A 16 -35.42 16.34 30.25
N PHE A 17 -34.67 16.53 29.14
CA PHE A 17 -33.22 16.49 29.16
C PHE A 17 -32.69 17.86 29.62
N ILE A 18 -32.22 17.91 30.86
CA ILE A 18 -31.38 18.99 31.37
C ILE A 18 -29.99 18.80 30.75
N LEU A 19 -29.66 19.65 29.78
CA LEU A 19 -28.32 19.75 29.20
C LEU A 19 -27.41 20.43 30.24
N LEU A 20 -26.66 19.62 30.98
CA LEU A 20 -25.56 20.09 31.82
C LEU A 20 -24.34 20.26 30.91
N SER A 21 -24.09 21.49 30.45
CA SER A 21 -22.90 21.87 29.66
C SER A 21 -21.68 21.87 30.56
N LEU A 22 -20.93 20.78 30.57
CA LEU A 22 -19.56 20.74 31.12
C LEU A 22 -18.64 21.43 30.13
N ALA A 23 -18.40 22.72 30.37
CA ALA A 23 -17.29 23.42 29.70
C ALA A 23 -15.95 22.86 30.23
N PHE A 24 -15.34 21.96 29.44
CA PHE A 24 -13.96 21.57 29.65
C PHE A 24 -13.07 22.75 29.25
N ALA A 25 -12.61 23.48 30.27
CA ALA A 25 -11.57 24.48 30.09
C ALA A 25 -10.28 23.77 29.69
N TYR A 26 -9.95 23.84 28.39
CA TYR A 26 -8.65 23.43 27.87
C TYR A 26 -7.62 24.41 28.39
N GLN A 27 -6.89 24.04 29.44
CA GLN A 27 -5.73 24.78 29.90
C GLN A 27 -4.53 24.33 29.07
N PRO A 28 -3.89 25.20 28.29
CA PRO A 28 -2.63 24.87 27.64
C PRO A 28 -1.58 24.71 28.73
N GLU A 29 -0.99 23.52 28.78
CA GLU A 29 0.19 23.24 29.61
C GLU A 29 1.31 24.24 29.26
N PRO A 30 1.94 24.87 30.25
CA PRO A 30 3.06 25.76 29.97
C PRO A 30 4.22 24.94 29.40
N VAL A 31 4.54 25.17 28.12
CA VAL A 31 5.75 24.66 27.51
C VAL A 31 6.95 25.26 28.24
N SER A 32 7.60 24.48 29.07
CA SER A 32 8.79 24.87 29.81
C SER A 32 9.94 25.10 28.83
N GLY A 33 10.07 26.33 28.34
CA GLY A 33 11.18 26.75 27.50
C GLY A 33 12.43 26.84 28.36
N HIS A 34 13.42 25.97 28.12
CA HIS A 34 14.72 26.02 28.78
C HIS A 34 15.45 27.29 28.34
N GLY A 35 15.78 28.17 29.33
CA GLY A 35 16.53 29.41 29.09
C GLY A 35 18.00 29.11 28.78
N GLY A 36 18.35 29.07 27.53
CA GLY A 36 19.72 28.99 27.03
C GLY A 36 19.75 29.37 25.55
N GLY A 37 20.62 30.32 25.14
CA GLY A 37 20.85 30.69 23.77
C GLY A 37 21.36 29.45 23.00
N LEU A 38 20.83 29.25 21.77
CA LEU A 38 21.32 28.21 20.87
C LEU A 38 22.62 28.64 20.23
N ASP A 39 23.56 27.71 20.06
CA ASP A 39 24.77 27.94 19.29
C ASP A 39 24.48 27.99 17.77
N LYS A 40 25.53 28.17 16.97
CA LYS A 40 25.43 28.24 15.48
C LYS A 40 24.82 26.99 14.85
N ASN A 41 24.82 25.86 15.57
CA ASN A 41 24.26 24.57 15.12
C ASN A 41 22.83 24.36 15.63
N GLY A 42 22.26 25.30 16.40
CA GLY A 42 20.93 25.17 16.99
C GLY A 42 20.90 24.27 18.22
N CYS A 43 22.03 24.10 18.89
CA CYS A 43 22.22 23.24 20.06
C CYS A 43 22.53 24.08 21.31
N HIS A 44 22.31 23.53 22.50
CA HIS A 44 22.69 24.14 23.77
C HIS A 44 22.99 23.11 24.87
N HIS A 45 23.70 23.58 25.91
CA HIS A 45 23.91 22.80 27.15
C HIS A 45 22.73 22.96 28.08
N ASP A 46 22.09 21.86 28.46
CA ASP A 46 21.19 21.84 29.60
C ASP A 46 22.02 21.74 30.89
N ARG A 47 22.13 22.87 31.60
CA ARG A 47 22.91 22.96 32.84
C ARG A 47 22.31 22.17 33.99
N LYS A 48 21.02 21.81 33.96
CA LYS A 48 20.34 21.02 35.00
C LYS A 48 20.53 19.52 34.77
N ALA A 49 20.46 19.10 33.51
CA ALA A 49 20.63 17.69 33.13
C ALA A 49 22.08 17.32 32.80
N GLY A 50 23.01 18.29 32.70
CA GLY A 50 24.40 18.05 32.33
C GLY A 50 24.57 17.55 30.88
N SER A 51 23.56 17.71 30.04
CA SER A 51 23.53 17.17 28.67
C SER A 51 23.63 18.27 27.62
N TYR A 52 24.25 17.94 26.48
CA TYR A 52 24.24 18.80 25.29
C TYR A 52 23.29 18.21 24.25
N HIS A 53 22.30 18.99 23.83
CA HIS A 53 21.31 18.53 22.86
C HIS A 53 20.87 19.64 21.89
N CYS A 54 20.31 19.25 20.75
CA CYS A 54 19.96 20.13 19.65
C CYS A 54 18.44 20.18 19.46
N HIS A 55 17.86 21.39 19.40
CA HIS A 55 16.44 21.62 19.11
C HIS A 55 16.18 21.86 17.63
N ARG A 56 17.24 22.22 16.89
CA ARG A 56 17.21 22.35 15.44
C ARG A 56 18.46 21.66 14.94
N GLY A 57 18.30 20.60 14.14
CA GLY A 57 19.40 20.05 13.36
C GLY A 57 20.03 21.13 12.47
N PRO A 58 21.28 20.94 11.96
CA PRO A 58 21.89 21.86 11.02
C PRO A 58 20.88 22.12 9.92
N LYS A 59 20.59 23.41 9.67
CA LYS A 59 19.71 23.79 8.54
C LYS A 59 20.32 23.14 7.31
N PRO A 60 19.62 22.24 6.62
CA PRO A 60 20.15 21.70 5.37
C PRO A 60 20.42 22.88 4.45
N ASP A 61 21.66 22.97 3.99
CA ASP A 61 22.12 24.04 3.12
C ASP A 61 21.17 24.13 1.93
N ARG A 62 20.38 25.19 1.85
CA ARG A 62 19.39 25.41 0.79
C ARG A 62 20.01 25.49 -0.60
N GLN A 63 21.33 25.70 -0.67
CA GLN A 63 22.05 25.83 -1.93
C GLN A 63 22.34 24.47 -2.60
N ASN A 64 22.32 23.34 -1.86
CA ASN A 64 22.59 22.02 -2.44
C ASN A 64 21.33 21.22 -2.83
N ARG A 65 20.12 21.74 -2.56
CA ARG A 65 18.85 21.10 -3.01
C ARG A 65 18.44 21.51 -4.43
N SER A 66 19.09 22.49 -5.03
CA SER A 66 18.71 22.97 -6.37
C SER A 66 19.28 22.14 -7.53
N ASN A 67 20.12 21.15 -7.28
CA ASN A 67 20.75 20.32 -8.31
C ASN A 67 20.28 18.84 -8.36
N GLU A 68 19.32 18.43 -7.56
CA GLU A 68 18.61 17.17 -7.85
C GLU A 68 17.69 17.41 -9.05
N LYS A 69 18.24 17.24 -10.24
CA LYS A 69 17.54 17.28 -11.51
C LYS A 69 16.37 16.28 -11.41
N LYS A 70 15.16 16.81 -11.29
CA LYS A 70 13.96 15.98 -11.28
C LYS A 70 14.01 15.09 -12.51
N PRO A 71 14.00 13.75 -12.40
CA PRO A 71 14.19 12.88 -13.55
C PRO A 71 13.16 13.21 -14.62
N THR A 72 13.63 13.33 -15.86
CA THR A 72 12.78 13.59 -17.02
C THR A 72 11.79 12.45 -17.20
N LEU A 73 10.69 12.69 -17.92
CA LEU A 73 9.71 11.63 -18.27
C LEU A 73 10.41 10.44 -18.93
N GLN A 74 11.45 10.70 -19.72
CA GLN A 74 12.21 9.69 -20.44
C GLN A 74 13.06 8.80 -19.52
N GLU A 75 13.63 9.39 -18.45
CA GLU A 75 14.39 8.63 -17.43
C GLU A 75 13.50 7.77 -16.52
N ARG A 76 12.18 7.97 -16.57
CA ARG A 76 11.18 7.19 -15.81
C ARG A 76 10.56 6.07 -16.60
N GLN A 77 10.79 5.99 -17.91
CA GLN A 77 10.20 4.96 -18.75
C GLN A 77 11.21 3.86 -19.10
N LEU A 78 10.82 2.61 -18.89
CA LEU A 78 11.50 1.44 -19.38
C LEU A 78 10.61 0.78 -20.45
N PHE A 79 11.21 0.41 -21.57
CA PHE A 79 10.50 -0.22 -22.68
C PHE A 79 11.34 -1.36 -23.27
N GLY A 80 10.68 -2.47 -23.57
CA GLY A 80 11.32 -3.59 -24.25
C GLY A 80 10.64 -4.93 -24.00
N ARG A 81 11.22 -5.98 -24.52
CA ARG A 81 10.78 -7.36 -24.25
C ARG A 81 11.00 -7.68 -22.78
N ALA A 82 9.97 -8.21 -22.13
CA ALA A 82 10.02 -8.57 -20.74
C ALA A 82 10.16 -10.09 -20.56
N THR A 83 10.99 -10.49 -19.59
CA THR A 83 11.04 -11.85 -19.05
C THR A 83 10.38 -11.84 -17.69
N VAL A 84 9.40 -12.72 -17.45
CA VAL A 84 8.70 -12.85 -16.18
C VAL A 84 9.51 -13.71 -15.22
N THR A 85 9.77 -13.19 -14.02
CA THR A 85 10.45 -13.91 -12.93
C THR A 85 9.44 -14.63 -12.04
N ASP A 86 8.42 -13.90 -11.61
CA ASP A 86 7.31 -14.37 -10.76
C ASP A 86 6.04 -13.56 -11.05
N GLY A 87 4.97 -13.76 -10.26
CA GLY A 87 3.67 -13.15 -10.49
C GLY A 87 3.62 -11.61 -10.38
N ASP A 88 4.65 -10.97 -9.85
CA ASP A 88 4.72 -9.50 -9.74
C ASP A 88 6.11 -8.91 -10.08
N THR A 89 6.99 -9.71 -10.63
CA THR A 89 8.36 -9.29 -10.99
C THR A 89 8.70 -9.68 -12.42
N ILE A 90 9.13 -8.70 -13.20
CA ILE A 90 9.61 -8.89 -14.58
C ILE A 90 11.02 -8.32 -14.76
N ARG A 91 11.65 -8.61 -15.89
CA ARG A 91 12.93 -8.03 -16.33
C ARG A 91 12.78 -7.44 -17.71
N ILE A 92 13.33 -6.26 -17.91
CA ILE A 92 13.53 -5.65 -19.23
C ILE A 92 15.04 -5.35 -19.35
N GLY A 93 15.75 -6.08 -20.21
CA GLY A 93 17.21 -6.02 -20.27
C GLY A 93 17.86 -6.36 -18.91
N LYS A 94 18.67 -5.43 -18.38
CA LYS A 94 19.31 -5.58 -17.06
C LYS A 94 18.42 -5.14 -15.89
N ALA A 95 17.33 -4.39 -16.15
CA ALA A 95 16.46 -3.86 -15.11
C ALA A 95 15.55 -4.94 -14.55
N ARG A 96 15.57 -5.12 -13.22
CA ARG A 96 14.58 -5.90 -12.48
C ARG A 96 13.45 -4.97 -12.07
N ILE A 97 12.22 -5.33 -12.41
CA ILE A 97 11.05 -4.46 -12.23
C ILE A 97 10.02 -5.21 -11.38
N ARG A 98 9.65 -4.60 -10.24
CA ARG A 98 8.55 -5.04 -9.41
C ARG A 98 7.30 -4.25 -9.77
N LEU A 99 6.21 -4.92 -10.02
CA LEU A 99 4.93 -4.27 -10.28
C LEU A 99 4.46 -3.50 -9.03
N HIS A 100 4.26 -2.19 -9.19
CA HIS A 100 3.89 -1.28 -8.11
C HIS A 100 2.54 -1.66 -7.48
N GLY A 101 2.44 -1.56 -6.15
CA GLY A 101 1.19 -1.60 -5.40
C GLY A 101 0.48 -2.95 -5.37
N ILE A 102 1.08 -4.02 -5.90
CA ILE A 102 0.53 -5.37 -5.86
C ILE A 102 1.49 -6.35 -5.20
N ASP A 103 0.98 -7.51 -4.76
CA ASP A 103 1.76 -8.60 -4.19
C ASP A 103 1.16 -9.94 -4.64
N ALA A 104 1.86 -10.67 -5.50
CA ALA A 104 1.43 -11.95 -6.02
C ALA A 104 1.88 -13.10 -5.10
N PRO A 105 1.22 -14.26 -5.16
CA PRO A 105 1.71 -15.47 -4.51
C PRO A 105 3.13 -15.79 -4.97
N GLU A 106 3.98 -16.20 -4.01
CA GLU A 106 5.35 -16.63 -4.27
C GLU A 106 5.38 -17.86 -5.19
N SER A 107 6.42 -18.03 -5.99
CA SER A 107 6.50 -19.11 -7.00
C SER A 107 6.17 -20.50 -6.44
N GLN A 108 6.61 -20.79 -5.19
CA GLN A 108 6.32 -22.07 -4.54
C GLN A 108 5.08 -22.05 -3.67
N GLN A 109 4.34 -20.94 -3.65
CA GLN A 109 3.15 -20.82 -2.82
C GLN A 109 2.01 -21.65 -3.36
N THR A 110 1.33 -22.34 -2.41
CA THR A 110 0.14 -23.11 -2.69
C THR A 110 -1.10 -22.45 -2.11
N CYS A 111 -2.23 -22.70 -2.75
CA CYS A 111 -3.57 -22.30 -2.34
C CYS A 111 -4.46 -23.55 -2.32
N SER A 112 -5.62 -23.47 -1.65
CA SER A 112 -6.57 -24.59 -1.58
C SER A 112 -7.92 -24.15 -2.14
N GLU A 113 -8.53 -24.99 -2.98
CA GLU A 113 -9.88 -24.83 -3.51
C GLU A 113 -10.63 -26.15 -3.36
N ASN A 114 -11.79 -26.15 -2.70
CA ASN A 114 -12.59 -27.35 -2.44
C ASN A 114 -11.80 -28.52 -1.80
N GLY A 115 -10.84 -28.19 -0.92
CA GLY A 115 -9.96 -29.18 -0.28
C GLY A 115 -8.77 -29.64 -1.13
N GLN A 116 -8.71 -29.26 -2.40
CA GLN A 116 -7.59 -29.58 -3.27
C GLN A 116 -6.54 -28.45 -3.26
N THR A 117 -5.27 -28.85 -3.14
CA THR A 117 -4.13 -27.92 -3.16
C THR A 117 -3.66 -27.71 -4.59
N TRP A 118 -3.39 -26.45 -4.96
CA TRP A 118 -2.85 -26.07 -6.26
C TRP A 118 -1.75 -25.02 -6.14
N ARG A 119 -0.86 -24.93 -7.10
CA ARG A 119 0.31 -24.04 -7.12
C ARG A 119 -0.11 -22.66 -7.63
N CYS A 120 -0.64 -21.82 -6.74
CA CYS A 120 -1.13 -20.49 -7.12
C CYS A 120 -0.01 -19.52 -7.52
N GLY A 121 1.21 -19.67 -7.00
CA GLY A 121 2.35 -18.88 -7.42
C GLY A 121 2.77 -19.16 -8.86
N ASP A 122 2.81 -20.44 -9.25
CA ASP A 122 3.07 -20.82 -10.64
C ASP A 122 2.00 -20.31 -11.58
N ALA A 123 0.72 -20.42 -11.17
CA ALA A 123 -0.41 -19.93 -11.95
C ALA A 123 -0.34 -18.41 -12.16
N ALA A 124 0.01 -17.63 -11.13
CA ALA A 124 0.22 -16.20 -11.25
C ALA A 124 1.35 -15.86 -12.24
N THR A 125 2.48 -16.58 -12.13
CA THR A 125 3.63 -16.42 -13.02
C THR A 125 3.27 -16.76 -14.48
N ALA A 126 2.59 -17.88 -14.70
CA ALA A 126 2.17 -18.32 -16.03
C ALA A 126 1.17 -17.35 -16.66
N ALA A 127 0.23 -16.84 -15.88
CA ALA A 127 -0.75 -15.87 -16.34
C ALA A 127 -0.11 -14.53 -16.73
N LEU A 128 0.86 -14.03 -15.95
CA LEU A 128 1.61 -12.82 -16.32
C LEU A 128 2.41 -13.03 -17.59
N LYS A 129 3.04 -14.21 -17.77
CA LYS A 129 3.71 -14.58 -19.04
C LYS A 129 2.72 -14.58 -20.20
N SER A 130 1.55 -15.17 -20.02
CA SER A 130 0.52 -15.29 -21.07
C SER A 130 -0.01 -13.93 -21.50
N VAL A 131 -0.33 -13.02 -20.56
CA VAL A 131 -0.87 -11.69 -20.90
C VAL A 131 0.16 -10.78 -21.56
N ILE A 132 1.44 -10.95 -21.26
CA ILE A 132 2.54 -10.26 -21.95
C ILE A 132 2.74 -10.85 -23.35
N GLY A 133 2.74 -12.17 -23.47
CA GLY A 133 3.01 -12.89 -24.72
C GLY A 133 4.32 -12.47 -25.36
N SER A 134 4.29 -12.16 -26.66
CA SER A 134 5.44 -11.67 -27.42
C SER A 134 5.54 -10.13 -27.47
N GLN A 135 4.65 -9.41 -26.80
CA GLN A 135 4.62 -7.95 -26.87
C GLN A 135 5.74 -7.31 -26.04
N SER A 136 6.12 -6.11 -26.44
CA SER A 136 6.96 -5.26 -25.62
C SER A 136 6.17 -4.68 -24.47
N VAL A 137 6.82 -4.54 -23.33
CA VAL A 137 6.25 -3.95 -22.10
C VAL A 137 6.81 -2.55 -21.92
N SER A 138 5.92 -1.61 -21.62
CA SER A 138 6.25 -0.25 -21.21
C SER A 138 5.99 -0.10 -19.71
N CYS A 139 6.99 0.36 -18.95
CA CYS A 139 6.89 0.56 -17.52
C CYS A 139 7.22 2.01 -17.14
N THR A 140 6.35 2.63 -16.35
CA THR A 140 6.58 3.94 -15.74
C THR A 140 7.08 3.75 -14.33
N LYS A 141 8.33 4.12 -14.08
CA LYS A 141 8.96 4.06 -12.77
C LYS A 141 8.22 4.96 -11.78
N ARG A 142 7.87 4.39 -10.64
CA ARG A 142 7.31 5.06 -9.46
C ARG A 142 8.37 5.24 -8.37
N ASP A 143 9.21 4.20 -8.15
CA ASP A 143 10.19 4.16 -7.08
C ASP A 143 11.34 3.19 -7.39
N THR A 144 12.28 3.06 -6.47
CA THR A 144 13.28 1.99 -6.43
C THR A 144 13.29 1.39 -5.04
N ASP A 145 13.14 0.07 -4.95
CA ASP A 145 13.12 -0.58 -3.64
C ASP A 145 14.53 -0.79 -3.05
N ARG A 146 14.57 -1.21 -1.78
CA ARG A 146 15.82 -1.45 -1.05
C ARG A 146 16.73 -2.54 -1.67
N TYR A 147 16.21 -3.33 -2.62
CA TYR A 147 16.94 -4.37 -3.33
C TYR A 147 17.42 -3.90 -4.72
N GLY A 148 17.24 -2.62 -5.03
CA GLY A 148 17.60 -2.01 -6.30
C GLY A 148 16.67 -2.36 -7.46
N ARG A 149 15.47 -2.94 -7.18
CA ARG A 149 14.47 -3.17 -8.21
C ARG A 149 13.74 -1.87 -8.52
N VAL A 150 13.47 -1.62 -9.78
CA VAL A 150 12.58 -0.55 -10.20
C VAL A 150 11.14 -0.94 -9.82
N VAL A 151 10.47 -0.11 -9.03
CA VAL A 151 9.05 -0.28 -8.72
C VAL A 151 8.27 0.53 -9.75
N ALA A 152 7.41 -0.12 -10.54
CA ALA A 152 6.78 0.51 -11.70
C ALA A 152 5.35 0.04 -11.95
N GLU A 153 4.59 0.91 -12.62
CA GLU A 153 3.36 0.55 -13.31
C GLU A 153 3.71 0.13 -14.74
N CYS A 154 3.28 -1.06 -15.15
CA CYS A 154 3.65 -1.66 -16.42
C CYS A 154 2.46 -1.96 -17.30
N ARG A 155 2.63 -1.83 -18.61
CA ARG A 155 1.62 -2.10 -19.62
C ARG A 155 2.18 -2.99 -20.72
N SER A 156 1.38 -3.93 -21.19
CA SER A 156 1.61 -4.68 -22.43
C SER A 156 0.51 -4.30 -23.43
N GLY A 157 0.85 -3.54 -24.45
CA GLY A 157 -0.13 -2.88 -25.30
C GLY A 157 -1.12 -2.04 -24.49
N ALA A 158 -2.42 -2.27 -24.65
CA ALA A 158 -3.48 -1.58 -23.91
C ALA A 158 -3.66 -2.08 -22.46
N VAL A 159 -3.11 -3.25 -22.10
CA VAL A 159 -3.35 -3.90 -20.82
C VAL A 159 -2.43 -3.34 -19.75
N ASN A 160 -2.99 -2.77 -18.68
CA ASN A 160 -2.25 -2.45 -17.45
C ASN A 160 -2.06 -3.77 -16.68
N LEU A 161 -0.79 -4.22 -16.57
CA LEU A 161 -0.44 -5.50 -15.97
C LEU A 161 -0.75 -5.53 -14.46
N ASN A 162 -0.53 -4.43 -13.76
CA ASN A 162 -0.78 -4.32 -12.32
C ASN A 162 -2.28 -4.50 -12.02
N VAL A 163 -3.14 -3.75 -12.72
CA VAL A 163 -4.60 -3.85 -12.62
C VAL A 163 -5.08 -5.24 -13.01
N TRP A 164 -4.57 -5.77 -14.14
CA TRP A 164 -5.00 -7.05 -14.69
C TRP A 164 -4.71 -8.20 -13.70
N MET A 165 -3.52 -8.25 -13.12
CA MET A 165 -3.16 -9.28 -12.15
C MET A 165 -4.08 -9.29 -10.94
N VAL A 166 -4.44 -8.11 -10.41
CA VAL A 166 -5.36 -8.00 -9.28
C VAL A 166 -6.79 -8.38 -9.67
N ARG A 167 -7.28 -7.90 -10.82
CA ARG A 167 -8.64 -8.24 -11.33
C ARG A 167 -8.84 -9.71 -11.61
N GLN A 168 -7.77 -10.41 -12.01
CA GLN A 168 -7.82 -11.88 -12.20
C GLN A 168 -7.68 -12.64 -10.86
N GLY A 169 -7.50 -11.95 -9.74
CA GLY A 169 -7.24 -12.59 -8.44
C GLY A 169 -5.93 -13.35 -8.39
N LEU A 170 -4.94 -12.92 -9.16
CA LEU A 170 -3.59 -13.51 -9.24
C LEU A 170 -2.54 -12.70 -8.47
N ALA A 171 -2.95 -11.54 -7.96
CA ALA A 171 -2.21 -10.72 -7.01
C ALA A 171 -3.20 -10.02 -6.07
N LEU A 172 -2.70 -9.59 -4.92
CA LEU A 172 -3.42 -8.78 -3.95
C LEU A 172 -3.02 -7.31 -4.09
N ALA A 173 -3.94 -6.40 -3.78
CA ALA A 173 -3.60 -5.00 -3.57
C ALA A 173 -2.71 -4.88 -2.31
N TYR A 174 -1.48 -4.40 -2.49
CA TYR A 174 -0.54 -4.25 -1.38
C TYR A 174 -0.73 -2.89 -0.70
N ARG A 175 -1.76 -2.80 0.12
CA ARG A 175 -2.25 -1.55 0.76
C ARG A 175 -1.20 -0.76 1.54
N ARG A 176 -0.10 -1.41 1.94
CA ARG A 176 1.03 -0.73 2.60
C ARG A 176 1.73 0.26 1.67
N PHE A 177 1.69 0.04 0.36
CA PHE A 177 2.41 0.82 -0.63
C PHE A 177 1.48 1.59 -1.58
N SER A 178 0.25 1.10 -1.79
CA SER A 178 -0.74 1.77 -2.65
C SER A 178 -2.15 1.28 -2.35
N THR A 179 -3.11 2.17 -2.48
CA THR A 179 -4.55 1.86 -2.42
C THR A 179 -5.21 1.84 -3.80
N GLU A 180 -4.44 2.09 -4.87
CA GLU A 180 -4.95 2.22 -6.25
C GLU A 180 -5.73 0.98 -6.71
N TYR A 181 -5.32 -0.22 -6.30
CA TYR A 181 -5.87 -1.49 -6.78
C TYR A 181 -6.90 -2.14 -5.82
N VAL A 182 -7.33 -1.44 -4.77
CA VAL A 182 -8.26 -1.99 -3.77
C VAL A 182 -9.60 -2.34 -4.37
N ARG A 183 -10.14 -1.47 -5.24
CA ARG A 183 -11.41 -1.73 -5.94
C ARG A 183 -11.33 -2.93 -6.88
N ASP A 184 -10.19 -3.11 -7.53
CA ASP A 184 -9.94 -4.25 -8.43
C ASP A 184 -9.84 -5.56 -7.65
N GLU A 185 -9.21 -5.53 -6.47
CA GLU A 185 -9.16 -6.66 -5.54
C GLU A 185 -10.55 -7.03 -5.03
N ASP A 186 -11.35 -6.04 -4.62
CA ASP A 186 -12.71 -6.26 -4.13
C ASP A 186 -13.61 -6.87 -5.21
N ALA A 187 -13.47 -6.42 -6.47
CA ALA A 187 -14.16 -7.02 -7.61
C ALA A 187 -13.72 -8.47 -7.87
N ALA A 188 -12.41 -8.76 -7.78
CA ALA A 188 -11.89 -10.12 -7.93
C ALA A 188 -12.40 -11.05 -6.82
N ARG A 189 -12.44 -10.56 -5.57
CA ARG A 189 -12.93 -11.29 -4.40
C ARG A 189 -14.42 -11.60 -4.52
N THR A 190 -15.24 -10.60 -4.87
CA THR A 190 -16.69 -10.78 -5.07
C THR A 190 -16.98 -11.79 -6.15
N ALA A 191 -16.24 -11.73 -7.26
CA ALA A 191 -16.37 -12.66 -8.39
C ALA A 191 -15.65 -14.02 -8.16
N ARG A 192 -15.04 -14.25 -6.99
CA ARG A 192 -14.27 -15.46 -6.67
C ARG A 192 -13.24 -15.82 -7.74
N ARG A 193 -12.46 -14.84 -8.22
CA ARG A 193 -11.44 -15.07 -9.24
C ARG A 193 -10.11 -15.50 -8.63
N GLY A 194 -9.36 -16.33 -9.34
CA GLY A 194 -8.01 -16.74 -8.98
C GLY A 194 -7.93 -17.34 -7.57
N ILE A 195 -7.06 -16.77 -6.71
CA ILE A 195 -6.88 -17.23 -5.32
C ILE A 195 -8.13 -17.04 -4.43
N TRP A 196 -9.06 -16.16 -4.84
CA TRP A 196 -10.30 -15.90 -4.11
C TRP A 196 -11.35 -17.02 -4.22
N ARG A 197 -11.09 -18.06 -5.04
CA ARG A 197 -11.96 -19.25 -5.13
C ARG A 197 -11.87 -20.13 -3.89
N GLY A 198 -10.82 -19.98 -3.09
CA GLY A 198 -10.61 -20.86 -1.95
C GLY A 198 -9.82 -20.20 -0.81
N LYS A 199 -9.01 -21.01 -0.11
CA LYS A 199 -8.19 -20.54 0.99
C LYS A 199 -6.75 -20.32 0.54
N PHE A 200 -6.15 -19.26 1.01
CA PHE A 200 -4.74 -18.94 0.76
C PHE A 200 -4.13 -18.16 1.91
N VAL A 201 -2.83 -18.24 2.04
CA VAL A 201 -2.04 -17.37 2.91
C VAL A 201 -1.64 -16.13 2.11
N ARG A 202 -1.76 -14.95 2.69
CA ARG A 202 -1.34 -13.73 2.00
C ARG A 202 0.17 -13.78 1.69
N PRO A 203 0.63 -13.38 0.50
CA PRO A 203 2.03 -13.53 0.07
C PRO A 203 3.05 -12.98 1.07
N TRP A 204 2.79 -11.80 1.66
CA TRP A 204 3.67 -11.23 2.69
C TRP A 204 3.71 -12.03 4.01
N ASN A 205 2.68 -12.83 4.31
CA ASN A 205 2.66 -13.75 5.45
C ASN A 205 3.39 -15.05 5.11
N TRP A 206 3.22 -15.54 3.88
CA TRP A 206 3.95 -16.70 3.36
C TRP A 206 5.45 -16.50 3.44
N ARG A 207 5.97 -15.34 3.01
CA ARG A 207 7.40 -14.97 3.13
C ARG A 207 7.91 -14.95 4.57
N LYS A 208 7.03 -14.78 5.55
CA LYS A 208 7.35 -14.83 6.99
C LYS A 208 7.23 -16.24 7.59
N GLY A 209 7.07 -17.28 6.75
CA GLY A 209 6.93 -18.67 7.19
C GLY A 209 5.56 -19.01 7.80
N ARG A 210 4.58 -18.13 7.74
CA ARG A 210 3.19 -18.42 8.13
C ARG A 210 2.54 -19.20 6.98
N ARG A 211 2.29 -20.48 7.21
CA ARG A 211 1.69 -21.42 6.24
C ARG A 211 0.36 -21.93 6.73
#